data_19ddc296e2fecaf29fa142e0720de064
#
_entry.id   19ddc296e2fecaf29fa142e0720de064
#
_cell.length_a   1.000
_cell.length_b   1.000
_cell.length_c   1.000
_cell.angle_alpha   90.00
_cell.angle_beta   90.00
_cell.angle_gamma   90.00
#
_symmetry.space_group_name_H-M   'P 1'
#
loop_
_entity.id
_entity.type
_entity.pdbx_description
1 polymer ?
#
loop_
_entity_poly.entity_id
_entity_poly.type
_entity_poly.pdbx_seq_one_letter_code
_entity_poly.pdbx_strand_id
1 'polypeptide(L)'
;RSVSRRLGDVYKRQIRNGKGEVVALYPLMPNRMTVNRDENGELYYEYQTSQDEAHTMNGSRVRLQPSDVLHVPGLGFDGLVGYSPIAMAKNAIGMAIACEEYGAKFFANGATPGGILEHPGVVKDPERVRESWSSAFGGSSNANKVAVLEEGMKYTPISISPEQAQFLETRKFQINEIARIFRIPPHMIGDLEKSSFSNIEQQSLEFVKYTLDPWVCRWEQSMQKALLSLDEKKEYFFKFNVDGLLRGDYQSRMNGYAVGRQNGWMSANDIRELENLDRIPEEEGGDLYLINGNMTKLKDAGIFAVSAQTQEEADETKETQTEPEPEDGRTWFRKKEAL
;
A
#
# COMPACT_ATOMS: atom_id res chain seq x y z
N ARG A 1 -19.91 20.49 4.42
CA ARG A 1 -19.23 20.89 3.16
C ARG A 1 -17.75 21.31 3.32
N SER A 2 -17.26 21.57 4.54
CA SER A 2 -15.87 22.03 4.78
C SER A 2 -14.87 20.90 5.11
N VAL A 3 -15.34 19.71 5.47
CA VAL A 3 -14.51 18.58 5.94
C VAL A 3 -13.53 18.07 4.88
N SER A 4 -13.89 18.18 3.59
CA SER A 4 -13.08 17.58 2.51
C SER A 4 -11.88 18.40 2.05
N ARG A 5 -11.75 19.67 2.43
CA ARG A 5 -10.74 20.55 1.83
C ARG A 5 -9.31 20.36 2.35
N ARG A 6 -9.11 19.71 3.52
CA ARG A 6 -7.81 19.65 4.20
C ARG A 6 -7.38 18.25 4.66
N LEU A 7 -7.99 17.18 4.13
CA LEU A 7 -7.65 15.80 4.50
C LEU A 7 -6.29 15.32 3.94
N GLY A 8 -5.53 16.19 3.25
CA GLY A 8 -4.20 15.88 2.76
C GLY A 8 -3.10 16.01 3.82
N ASP A 9 -3.38 16.71 4.93
CA ASP A 9 -2.39 17.00 5.98
C ASP A 9 -2.72 16.25 7.26
N VAL A 10 -1.67 15.99 8.05
CA VAL A 10 -1.79 15.45 9.41
C VAL A 10 -1.22 16.47 10.39
N TYR A 11 -2.00 16.81 11.42
CA TYR A 11 -1.60 17.73 12.47
C TYR A 11 -1.68 17.06 13.83
N LYS A 12 -0.63 17.21 14.65
CA LYS A 12 -0.62 16.74 16.04
C LYS A 12 -0.07 17.83 16.94
N ARG A 13 -0.80 18.18 18.02
CA ARG A 13 -0.30 19.08 19.06
C ARG A 13 0.74 18.36 19.89
N GLN A 14 1.88 19.00 20.09
CA GLN A 14 2.92 18.52 20.99
C GLN A 14 2.58 18.91 22.42
N ILE A 15 2.58 17.94 23.32
CA ILE A 15 2.45 18.17 24.75
C ILE A 15 3.87 18.02 25.33
N ARG A 16 4.33 19.07 26.00
CA ARG A 16 5.69 19.12 26.55
C ARG A 16 5.64 19.12 28.09
N ASN A 17 6.63 18.50 28.71
CA ASN A 17 6.84 18.57 30.15
C ASN A 17 7.54 19.88 30.55
N GLY A 18 7.76 20.08 31.85
CA GLY A 18 8.45 21.27 32.38
C GLY A 18 9.91 21.45 31.94
N LYS A 19 10.50 20.42 31.32
CA LYS A 19 11.85 20.46 30.73
C LYS A 19 11.84 20.76 29.23
N GLY A 20 10.65 20.90 28.64
CA GLY A 20 10.50 21.12 27.21
C GLY A 20 10.52 19.87 26.35
N GLU A 21 10.60 18.67 26.94
CA GLU A 21 10.57 17.40 26.21
C GLU A 21 9.16 17.05 25.77
N VAL A 22 9.01 16.49 24.57
CA VAL A 22 7.70 16.05 24.05
C VAL A 22 7.31 14.74 24.72
N VAL A 23 6.23 14.78 25.49
CA VAL A 23 5.72 13.62 26.25
C VAL A 23 4.50 12.97 25.59
N ALA A 24 3.78 13.71 24.74
CA ALA A 24 2.62 13.20 24.02
C ALA A 24 2.35 13.98 22.73
N LEU A 25 1.64 13.34 21.82
CA LEU A 25 1.15 13.92 20.57
C LEU A 25 -0.37 13.78 20.49
N TYR A 26 -1.09 14.90 20.59
CA TYR A 26 -2.55 14.94 20.52
C TYR A 26 -3.00 15.20 19.06
N PRO A 27 -3.86 14.35 18.46
CA PRO A 27 -4.33 14.54 17.10
C PRO A 27 -5.22 15.79 16.98
N LEU A 28 -4.94 16.61 15.96
CA LEU A 28 -5.75 17.77 15.60
C LEU A 28 -6.47 17.51 14.28
N MET A 29 -7.75 17.88 14.21
CA MET A 29 -8.57 17.64 13.02
C MET A 29 -8.19 18.58 11.88
N PRO A 30 -7.76 18.09 10.71
CA PRO A 30 -7.30 18.93 9.59
C PRO A 30 -8.35 19.92 9.08
N ASN A 31 -9.64 19.57 9.17
CA ASN A 31 -10.74 20.43 8.76
C ASN A 31 -10.97 21.64 9.67
N ARG A 32 -10.39 21.61 10.88
CA ARG A 32 -10.46 22.69 11.89
C ARG A 32 -9.15 23.47 11.99
N MET A 33 -8.13 23.08 11.22
CA MET A 33 -6.82 23.72 11.20
C MET A 33 -6.75 24.75 10.08
N THR A 34 -6.17 25.91 10.35
CA THR A 34 -5.80 26.90 9.36
C THR A 34 -4.32 27.25 9.54
N VAL A 35 -3.57 27.25 8.45
CA VAL A 35 -2.17 27.66 8.43
C VAL A 35 -2.09 29.06 7.87
N ASN A 36 -1.52 29.98 8.62
CA ASN A 36 -1.44 31.40 8.29
C ASN A 36 0.00 31.91 8.48
N ARG A 37 0.27 33.08 7.93
CA ARG A 37 1.47 33.88 8.23
C ARG A 37 1.06 35.16 8.91
N ASP A 38 1.86 35.60 9.85
CA ASP A 38 1.68 36.91 10.50
C ASP A 38 2.27 38.05 9.64
N GLU A 39 2.21 39.28 10.16
CA GLU A 39 2.71 40.46 9.49
C GLU A 39 4.22 40.43 9.22
N ASN A 40 4.96 39.65 10.00
CA ASN A 40 6.42 39.45 9.84
C ASN A 40 6.73 38.27 8.89
N GLY A 41 5.70 37.59 8.36
CA GLY A 41 5.84 36.42 7.50
C GLY A 41 6.06 35.10 8.27
N GLU A 42 6.03 35.12 9.61
CA GLU A 42 6.17 33.94 10.43
C GLU A 42 4.92 33.06 10.40
N LEU A 43 5.14 31.76 10.32
CA LEU A 43 4.08 30.77 10.20
C LEU A 43 3.43 30.53 11.55
N TYR A 44 2.09 30.48 11.58
CA TYR A 44 1.32 30.07 12.76
C TYR A 44 0.12 29.25 12.36
N TYR A 45 -0.43 28.50 13.31
CA TYR A 45 -1.58 27.66 13.14
C TYR A 45 -2.74 28.19 13.96
N GLU A 46 -3.95 28.22 13.37
CA GLU A 46 -5.19 28.46 14.08
C GLU A 46 -6.02 27.19 14.11
N TYR A 47 -6.34 26.73 15.29
CA TYR A 47 -7.19 25.57 15.51
C TYR A 47 -8.54 25.97 16.09
N GLN A 48 -9.62 25.54 15.43
CA GLN A 48 -10.97 25.73 15.92
C GLN A 48 -11.37 24.51 16.76
N THR A 49 -11.48 24.71 18.06
CA THR A 49 -11.83 23.65 19.03
C THR A 49 -13.30 23.24 18.93
N SER A 50 -13.63 22.02 19.36
CA SER A 50 -14.98 21.61 19.70
C SER A 50 -15.36 22.12 21.09
N GLN A 51 -16.63 21.96 21.46
CA GLN A 51 -17.08 22.33 22.83
C GLN A 51 -16.30 21.56 23.90
N ASP A 52 -16.03 20.27 23.67
CA ASP A 52 -15.30 19.41 24.59
C ASP A 52 -13.80 19.77 24.67
N GLU A 53 -13.21 20.19 23.57
CA GLU A 53 -11.82 20.62 23.50
C GLU A 53 -11.60 22.04 24.03
N ALA A 54 -12.61 22.91 24.00
CA ALA A 54 -12.48 24.30 24.40
C ALA A 54 -12.06 24.46 25.86
N HIS A 55 -12.47 23.55 26.74
CA HIS A 55 -12.05 23.53 28.15
C HIS A 55 -10.56 23.16 28.31
N THR A 56 -10.07 22.26 27.50
CA THR A 56 -8.68 21.77 27.57
C THR A 56 -7.71 22.72 26.84
N MET A 57 -8.19 23.44 25.85
CA MET A 57 -7.37 24.29 24.97
C MET A 57 -7.54 25.80 25.21
N ASN A 58 -8.32 26.19 26.23
CA ASN A 58 -8.55 27.60 26.62
C ASN A 58 -9.12 28.48 25.50
N GLY A 59 -10.23 28.07 24.89
CA GLY A 59 -10.98 28.90 23.96
C GLY A 59 -11.51 28.19 22.73
N SER A 60 -12.39 28.85 22.00
CA SER A 60 -13.01 28.34 20.77
C SER A 60 -12.08 28.43 19.55
N ARG A 61 -11.07 29.30 19.61
CA ARG A 61 -9.97 29.42 18.64
C ARG A 61 -8.66 29.53 19.39
N VAL A 62 -7.71 28.69 19.01
CA VAL A 62 -6.40 28.64 19.65
C VAL A 62 -5.33 28.86 18.57
N ARG A 63 -4.46 29.86 18.82
CA ARG A 63 -3.25 30.08 18.02
C ARG A 63 -2.14 29.18 18.57
N LEU A 64 -1.56 28.35 17.71
CA LEU A 64 -0.45 27.46 18.01
C LEU A 64 0.77 27.87 17.21
N GLN A 65 1.94 27.80 17.85
CA GLN A 65 3.22 28.05 17.19
C GLN A 65 3.68 26.83 16.40
N PRO A 66 4.58 26.98 15.42
CA PRO A 66 5.17 25.84 14.71
C PRO A 66 5.88 24.83 15.63
N SER A 67 6.43 25.30 16.75
CA SER A 67 7.03 24.45 17.80
C SER A 67 6.02 23.57 18.52
N ASP A 68 4.73 23.92 18.51
CA ASP A 68 3.67 23.22 19.24
C ASP A 68 2.94 22.21 18.37
N VAL A 69 3.23 22.20 17.06
CA VAL A 69 2.52 21.37 16.08
C VAL A 69 3.47 20.50 15.28
N LEU A 70 3.28 19.20 15.34
CA LEU A 70 3.83 18.30 14.32
C LEU A 70 2.88 18.34 13.12
N HIS A 71 3.32 18.96 12.04
CA HIS A 71 2.61 19.04 10.78
C HIS A 71 3.30 18.16 9.73
N VAL A 72 2.57 17.18 9.19
CA VAL A 72 2.97 16.35 8.06
C VAL A 72 2.18 16.80 6.84
N PRO A 73 2.75 17.61 5.95
CA PRO A 73 2.03 18.15 4.80
C PRO A 73 1.82 17.07 3.73
N GLY A 74 0.62 17.08 3.15
CA GLY A 74 0.33 16.31 1.94
C GLY A 74 0.94 16.95 0.69
N LEU A 75 0.51 16.46 -0.48
CA LEU A 75 0.86 17.10 -1.74
C LEU A 75 0.09 18.42 -1.87
N GLY A 76 0.80 19.55 -1.95
CA GLY A 76 0.24 20.87 -2.08
C GLY A 76 0.96 21.71 -3.12
N PHE A 77 0.39 22.86 -3.45
CA PHE A 77 0.97 23.79 -4.43
C PHE A 77 1.99 24.75 -3.80
N ASP A 78 1.70 25.20 -2.58
CA ASP A 78 2.48 26.24 -1.86
C ASP A 78 3.53 25.67 -0.91
N GLY A 79 3.58 24.33 -0.76
CA GLY A 79 4.48 23.65 0.18
C GLY A 79 4.08 23.82 1.66
N LEU A 80 2.97 24.49 1.95
CA LEU A 80 2.48 24.75 3.31
C LEU A 80 1.30 23.87 3.66
N VAL A 81 0.35 23.69 2.73
CA VAL A 81 -0.90 22.95 2.95
C VAL A 81 -1.11 21.97 1.82
N GLY A 82 -1.40 20.73 2.17
CA GLY A 82 -1.72 19.67 1.20
C GLY A 82 -3.15 19.76 0.69
N TYR A 83 -3.34 19.36 -0.56
CA TYR A 83 -4.68 19.20 -1.14
C TYR A 83 -5.36 17.94 -0.59
N SER A 84 -6.67 18.03 -0.40
CA SER A 84 -7.47 16.84 -0.12
C SER A 84 -7.63 16.01 -1.39
N PRO A 85 -7.19 14.74 -1.43
CA PRO A 85 -7.44 13.85 -2.56
C PRO A 85 -8.92 13.72 -2.89
N ILE A 86 -9.79 13.71 -1.88
CA ILE A 86 -11.25 13.65 -2.06
C ILE A 86 -11.78 14.91 -2.76
N ALA A 87 -11.28 16.10 -2.39
CA ALA A 87 -11.68 17.34 -3.03
C ALA A 87 -11.20 17.42 -4.48
N MET A 88 -10.00 16.94 -4.76
CA MET A 88 -9.44 16.89 -6.11
C MET A 88 -10.21 15.90 -7.00
N ALA A 89 -10.61 14.78 -6.45
CA ALA A 89 -11.32 13.70 -7.13
C ALA A 89 -12.86 13.81 -7.06
N LYS A 90 -13.41 14.97 -6.65
CA LYS A 90 -14.85 15.12 -6.38
C LYS A 90 -15.77 14.68 -7.53
N ASN A 91 -15.35 14.88 -8.78
CA ASN A 91 -16.15 14.52 -9.95
C ASN A 91 -16.17 13.01 -10.17
N ALA A 92 -15.00 12.33 -10.02
CA ALA A 92 -14.92 10.88 -10.12
C ALA A 92 -15.73 10.19 -9.02
N ILE A 93 -15.58 10.67 -7.77
CA ILE A 93 -16.35 10.17 -6.62
C ILE A 93 -17.86 10.45 -6.81
N GLY A 94 -18.22 11.64 -7.28
CA GLY A 94 -19.60 12.01 -7.55
C GLY A 94 -20.23 11.14 -8.63
N MET A 95 -19.50 10.81 -9.68
CA MET A 95 -19.94 9.89 -10.73
C MET A 95 -20.14 8.46 -10.19
N ALA A 96 -19.21 7.97 -9.35
CA ALA A 96 -19.34 6.65 -8.73
C ALA A 96 -20.61 6.56 -7.86
N ILE A 97 -20.89 7.58 -7.04
CA ILE A 97 -22.11 7.68 -6.24
C ILE A 97 -23.37 7.73 -7.13
N ALA A 98 -23.36 8.52 -8.20
CA ALA A 98 -24.49 8.60 -9.13
C ALA A 98 -24.74 7.27 -9.85
N CYS A 99 -23.70 6.55 -10.24
CA CYS A 99 -23.83 5.21 -10.82
C CYS A 99 -24.42 4.21 -9.81
N GLU A 100 -24.02 4.29 -8.54
CA GLU A 100 -24.56 3.44 -7.49
C GLU A 100 -26.04 3.72 -7.24
N GLU A 101 -26.42 5.01 -7.11
CA GLU A 101 -27.82 5.42 -6.94
C GLU A 101 -28.68 5.02 -8.15
N TYR A 102 -28.16 5.19 -9.37
CA TYR A 102 -28.87 4.78 -10.57
C TYR A 102 -29.13 3.27 -10.57
N GLY A 103 -28.09 2.46 -10.29
CA GLY A 103 -28.24 1.02 -10.20
C GLY A 103 -29.21 0.58 -9.11
N ALA A 104 -29.13 1.18 -7.93
CA ALA A 104 -30.03 0.89 -6.83
C ALA A 104 -31.50 1.18 -7.19
N LYS A 105 -31.78 2.34 -7.78
CA LYS A 105 -33.11 2.71 -8.24
C LYS A 105 -33.62 1.82 -9.35
N PHE A 106 -32.76 1.48 -10.33
CA PHE A 106 -33.11 0.62 -11.42
C PHE A 106 -33.53 -0.79 -10.93
N PHE A 107 -32.73 -1.39 -10.07
CA PHE A 107 -33.05 -2.71 -9.53
C PHE A 107 -34.21 -2.68 -8.53
N ALA A 108 -34.35 -1.64 -7.73
CA ALA A 108 -35.49 -1.46 -6.83
C ALA A 108 -36.83 -1.36 -7.59
N ASN A 109 -36.81 -0.79 -8.78
CA ASN A 109 -37.96 -0.72 -9.67
C ASN A 109 -38.19 -1.99 -10.53
N GLY A 110 -37.53 -3.11 -10.17
CA GLY A 110 -37.69 -4.38 -10.88
C GLY A 110 -36.96 -4.46 -12.20
N ALA A 111 -35.92 -3.64 -12.38
CA ALA A 111 -35.14 -3.54 -13.62
C ALA A 111 -35.99 -3.20 -14.88
N THR A 112 -37.16 -2.60 -14.66
CA THR A 112 -38.04 -2.20 -15.74
C THR A 112 -37.66 -0.78 -16.20
N PRO A 113 -37.32 -0.59 -17.50
CA PRO A 113 -37.03 0.74 -18.02
C PRO A 113 -38.26 1.66 -17.86
N GLY A 114 -38.01 2.94 -17.63
CA GLY A 114 -39.06 3.94 -17.72
C GLY A 114 -39.64 3.96 -19.14
N GLY A 115 -40.94 4.15 -19.28
CA GLY A 115 -41.60 4.16 -20.57
C GLY A 115 -42.80 5.06 -20.61
N ILE A 116 -43.35 5.21 -21.81
CA ILE A 116 -44.59 5.92 -22.09
C ILE A 116 -45.68 4.88 -22.31
N LEU A 117 -46.80 5.03 -21.60
CA LEU A 117 -48.05 4.36 -21.93
C LEU A 117 -48.84 5.24 -22.90
N GLU A 118 -48.97 4.76 -24.12
CA GLU A 118 -49.73 5.44 -25.17
C GLU A 118 -51.16 4.88 -25.23
N HIS A 119 -52.16 5.74 -25.29
CA HIS A 119 -53.56 5.37 -25.48
C HIS A 119 -54.13 6.08 -26.70
N PRO A 120 -54.86 5.39 -27.60
CA PRO A 120 -55.34 5.99 -28.85
C PRO A 120 -56.42 7.06 -28.65
N GLY A 121 -57.04 7.13 -27.48
CA GLY A 121 -58.06 8.12 -27.11
C GLY A 121 -57.60 8.99 -25.93
N VAL A 122 -58.55 9.76 -25.37
CA VAL A 122 -58.29 10.64 -24.22
C VAL A 122 -58.43 9.85 -22.91
N VAL A 123 -57.37 9.81 -22.12
CA VAL A 123 -57.38 9.23 -20.76
C VAL A 123 -57.98 10.25 -19.80
N LYS A 124 -59.14 9.92 -19.17
CA LYS A 124 -59.81 10.81 -18.25
C LYS A 124 -59.06 11.09 -16.97
N ASP A 125 -58.28 10.11 -16.49
CA ASP A 125 -57.50 10.19 -15.26
C ASP A 125 -56.12 9.54 -15.50
N PRO A 126 -55.14 10.32 -15.98
CA PRO A 126 -53.78 9.79 -16.24
C PRO A 126 -53.05 9.39 -14.94
N GLU A 127 -53.33 10.02 -13.82
CA GLU A 127 -52.69 9.71 -12.55
C GLU A 127 -53.06 8.34 -12.01
N ARG A 128 -54.34 8.01 -12.05
CA ARG A 128 -54.86 6.68 -11.68
C ARG A 128 -54.26 5.58 -12.55
N VAL A 129 -54.13 5.80 -13.86
CA VAL A 129 -53.49 4.83 -14.77
C VAL A 129 -52.03 4.64 -14.40
N ARG A 130 -51.30 5.70 -14.09
CA ARG A 130 -49.90 5.67 -13.70
C ARG A 130 -49.71 4.94 -12.34
N GLU A 131 -50.56 5.24 -11.36
CA GLU A 131 -50.52 4.56 -10.04
C GLU A 131 -50.85 3.09 -10.15
N SER A 132 -51.90 2.71 -10.92
CA SER A 132 -52.26 1.32 -11.18
C SER A 132 -51.14 0.56 -11.88
N TRP A 133 -50.50 1.18 -12.87
CA TRP A 133 -49.33 0.62 -13.57
C TRP A 133 -48.15 0.45 -12.58
N SER A 134 -47.81 1.47 -11.82
CA SER A 134 -46.73 1.43 -10.87
C SER A 134 -46.93 0.37 -9.76
N SER A 135 -48.16 0.20 -9.25
CA SER A 135 -48.47 -0.81 -8.24
C SER A 135 -48.47 -2.24 -8.80
N ALA A 136 -48.85 -2.41 -10.08
CA ALA A 136 -48.89 -3.73 -10.69
C ALA A 136 -47.53 -4.22 -11.21
N PHE A 137 -46.68 -3.32 -11.70
CA PHE A 137 -45.44 -3.66 -12.40
C PHE A 137 -44.18 -2.98 -11.78
N GLY A 138 -44.32 -2.02 -10.88
CA GLY A 138 -43.23 -1.42 -10.17
C GLY A 138 -42.73 -2.28 -9.01
N GLY A 139 -41.44 -2.10 -8.67
CA GLY A 139 -40.78 -2.79 -7.55
C GLY A 139 -40.21 -4.16 -7.91
N SER A 140 -39.19 -4.60 -7.14
CA SER A 140 -38.47 -5.87 -7.35
C SER A 140 -39.36 -7.11 -7.25
N SER A 141 -40.41 -7.06 -6.46
CA SER A 141 -41.37 -8.18 -6.30
C SER A 141 -42.25 -8.39 -7.54
N ASN A 142 -42.38 -7.41 -8.40
CA ASN A 142 -43.21 -7.46 -9.60
C ASN A 142 -42.37 -7.59 -10.89
N ALA A 143 -41.04 -7.78 -10.76
CA ALA A 143 -40.16 -7.98 -11.89
C ALA A 143 -40.58 -9.20 -12.73
N ASN A 144 -40.52 -9.07 -14.04
CA ASN A 144 -40.86 -10.11 -15.03
C ASN A 144 -42.36 -10.51 -15.09
N LYS A 145 -43.28 -9.75 -14.52
CA LYS A 145 -44.69 -9.98 -14.72
C LYS A 145 -45.10 -9.59 -16.14
N VAL A 146 -45.99 -10.39 -16.75
CA VAL A 146 -46.56 -10.07 -18.06
C VAL A 146 -47.60 -8.98 -17.92
N ALA A 147 -47.45 -7.90 -18.66
CA ALA A 147 -48.42 -6.84 -18.75
C ALA A 147 -49.45 -7.14 -19.82
N VAL A 148 -50.74 -7.02 -19.50
CA VAL A 148 -51.83 -7.06 -20.45
C VAL A 148 -52.32 -5.63 -20.65
N LEU A 149 -52.26 -5.13 -21.90
CA LEU A 149 -52.67 -3.79 -22.26
C LEU A 149 -54.02 -3.89 -22.95
N GLU A 150 -54.99 -3.14 -22.43
CA GLU A 150 -56.36 -3.09 -22.94
C GLU A 150 -56.57 -1.86 -23.85
N GLU A 151 -57.66 -1.81 -24.58
CA GLU A 151 -58.12 -0.65 -25.37
C GLU A 151 -57.10 -0.06 -26.36
N GLY A 152 -56.18 -0.91 -26.86
CA GLY A 152 -55.18 -0.47 -27.83
C GLY A 152 -54.01 0.32 -27.25
N MET A 153 -53.87 0.30 -25.93
CA MET A 153 -52.70 0.87 -25.26
C MET A 153 -51.40 0.22 -25.76
N LYS A 154 -50.33 1.01 -25.82
CA LYS A 154 -48.99 0.58 -26.15
C LYS A 154 -48.02 1.06 -25.08
N TYR A 155 -47.04 0.22 -24.75
CA TYR A 155 -45.93 0.61 -23.89
C TYR A 155 -44.65 0.77 -24.72
N THR A 156 -44.08 1.98 -24.70
CA THR A 156 -42.83 2.29 -25.39
C THR A 156 -41.76 2.64 -24.37
N PRO A 157 -40.71 1.81 -24.21
CA PRO A 157 -39.63 2.12 -23.28
C PRO A 157 -38.84 3.33 -23.77
N ILE A 158 -38.54 4.29 -22.88
CA ILE A 158 -37.76 5.49 -23.18
C ILE A 158 -36.39 5.53 -22.46
N SER A 159 -36.16 4.63 -21.56
CA SER A 159 -34.87 4.55 -20.84
C SER A 159 -33.93 3.56 -21.53
N ILE A 160 -32.66 3.89 -21.50
CA ILE A 160 -31.57 3.02 -21.96
C ILE A 160 -31.41 1.87 -20.97
N SER A 161 -31.33 0.63 -21.48
CA SER A 161 -31.02 -0.51 -20.58
C SER A 161 -29.61 -0.38 -19.99
N PRO A 162 -29.38 -0.93 -18.80
CA PRO A 162 -28.04 -0.93 -18.19
C PRO A 162 -26.96 -1.55 -19.06
N GLU A 163 -27.32 -2.53 -19.88
CA GLU A 163 -26.40 -3.15 -20.85
C GLU A 163 -26.03 -2.18 -21.95
N GLN A 164 -27.01 -1.45 -22.49
CA GLN A 164 -26.80 -0.42 -23.50
C GLN A 164 -26.00 0.78 -22.96
N ALA A 165 -26.18 1.09 -21.69
CA ALA A 165 -25.42 2.15 -21.02
C ALA A 165 -24.01 1.71 -20.58
N GLN A 166 -23.60 0.48 -20.86
CA GLN A 166 -22.32 -0.09 -20.40
C GLN A 166 -22.12 0.11 -18.88
N PHE A 167 -23.19 -0.11 -18.12
CA PHE A 167 -23.25 0.21 -16.69
C PHE A 167 -22.20 -0.53 -15.88
N LEU A 168 -22.00 -1.82 -16.16
CA LEU A 168 -21.01 -2.63 -15.46
C LEU A 168 -19.58 -2.18 -15.75
N GLU A 169 -19.28 -1.84 -17.00
CA GLU A 169 -17.96 -1.32 -17.38
C GLU A 169 -17.69 0.04 -16.74
N THR A 170 -18.72 0.90 -16.70
CA THR A 170 -18.61 2.20 -16.03
C THR A 170 -18.31 2.03 -14.54
N ARG A 171 -18.97 1.11 -13.84
CA ARG A 171 -18.67 0.83 -12.42
C ARG A 171 -17.25 0.32 -12.23
N LYS A 172 -16.78 -0.61 -13.05
CA LYS A 172 -15.40 -1.10 -13.01
C LYS A 172 -14.40 0.03 -13.27
N PHE A 173 -14.69 0.89 -14.24
CA PHE A 173 -13.86 2.05 -14.52
C PHE A 173 -13.77 2.99 -13.31
N GLN A 174 -14.89 3.26 -12.62
CA GLN A 174 -14.90 4.12 -11.43
C GLN A 174 -14.07 3.54 -10.27
N ILE A 175 -14.12 2.22 -10.05
CA ILE A 175 -13.28 1.56 -9.05
C ILE A 175 -11.81 1.79 -9.36
N ASN A 176 -11.40 1.55 -10.60
CA ASN A 176 -10.02 1.73 -11.04
C ASN A 176 -9.57 3.21 -11.00
N GLU A 177 -10.47 4.15 -11.28
CA GLU A 177 -10.16 5.57 -11.21
C GLU A 177 -9.95 6.03 -9.78
N ILE A 178 -10.78 5.61 -8.83
CA ILE A 178 -10.61 5.90 -7.40
C ILE A 178 -9.33 5.26 -6.89
N ALA A 179 -9.05 4.01 -7.25
CA ALA A 179 -7.81 3.33 -6.90
C ALA A 179 -6.57 4.12 -7.38
N ARG A 180 -6.61 4.63 -8.61
CA ARG A 180 -5.54 5.45 -9.20
C ARG A 180 -5.32 6.77 -8.47
N ILE A 181 -6.39 7.44 -8.04
CA ILE A 181 -6.32 8.69 -7.28
C ILE A 181 -5.56 8.50 -5.97
N PHE A 182 -5.81 7.39 -5.27
CA PHE A 182 -5.12 7.03 -4.04
C PHE A 182 -3.83 6.25 -4.27
N ARG A 183 -3.48 5.94 -5.52
CA ARG A 183 -2.33 5.12 -5.92
C ARG A 183 -2.34 3.74 -5.25
N ILE A 184 -3.51 3.16 -5.09
CA ILE A 184 -3.70 1.83 -4.52
C ILE A 184 -3.87 0.84 -5.68
N PRO A 185 -3.09 -0.25 -5.77
CA PRO A 185 -3.30 -1.28 -6.77
C PRO A 185 -4.70 -1.90 -6.66
N PRO A 186 -5.39 -2.15 -7.78
CA PRO A 186 -6.77 -2.67 -7.77
C PRO A 186 -6.95 -3.97 -6.98
N HIS A 187 -5.96 -4.87 -7.00
CA HIS A 187 -6.03 -6.12 -6.24
C HIS A 187 -6.16 -5.89 -4.72
N MET A 188 -5.60 -4.81 -4.16
CA MET A 188 -5.70 -4.48 -2.73
C MET A 188 -7.10 -4.03 -2.31
N ILE A 189 -7.94 -3.63 -3.26
CA ILE A 189 -9.35 -3.29 -3.03
C ILE A 189 -10.30 -4.37 -3.54
N GLY A 190 -9.77 -5.57 -3.83
CA GLY A 190 -10.55 -6.75 -4.22
C GLY A 190 -10.86 -6.88 -5.70
N ASP A 191 -10.32 -6.03 -6.56
CA ASP A 191 -10.42 -6.18 -8.02
C ASP A 191 -9.26 -7.04 -8.54
N LEU A 192 -9.55 -8.33 -8.78
CA LEU A 192 -8.59 -9.33 -9.25
C LEU A 192 -8.69 -9.62 -10.75
N GLU A 193 -9.51 -8.91 -11.49
CA GLU A 193 -9.84 -9.24 -12.89
C GLU A 193 -8.60 -9.30 -13.81
N LYS A 194 -7.60 -8.45 -13.57
CA LYS A 194 -6.35 -8.38 -14.33
C LYS A 194 -5.13 -8.84 -13.54
N SER A 195 -5.33 -9.57 -12.48
CA SER A 195 -4.26 -9.93 -11.54
C SER A 195 -3.84 -11.38 -11.74
N SER A 196 -2.56 -11.61 -12.03
CA SER A 196 -1.88 -12.92 -11.89
C SER A 196 -1.06 -12.92 -10.60
N PHE A 197 -0.70 -14.10 -10.08
CA PHE A 197 0.06 -14.19 -8.82
C PHE A 197 1.39 -13.42 -8.91
N SER A 198 2.12 -13.53 -10.01
CA SER A 198 3.38 -12.79 -10.22
C SER A 198 3.18 -11.26 -10.29
N ASN A 199 2.06 -10.82 -10.87
CA ASN A 199 1.73 -9.39 -10.92
C ASN A 199 1.32 -8.82 -9.56
N ILE A 200 0.63 -9.60 -8.72
CA ILE A 200 0.19 -9.17 -7.38
C ILE A 200 1.42 -8.88 -6.51
N GLU A 201 2.41 -9.75 -6.54
CA GLU A 201 3.64 -9.56 -5.79
C GLU A 201 4.40 -8.32 -6.23
N GLN A 202 4.61 -8.15 -7.53
CA GLN A 202 5.25 -6.98 -8.11
C GLN A 202 4.48 -5.69 -7.80
N GLN A 203 3.16 -5.70 -7.93
CA GLN A 203 2.31 -4.55 -7.59
C GLN A 203 2.34 -4.21 -6.09
N SER A 204 2.50 -5.21 -5.22
CA SER A 204 2.65 -5.00 -3.78
C SER A 204 3.97 -4.30 -3.45
N LEU A 205 5.08 -4.68 -4.10
CA LEU A 205 6.36 -3.98 -4.01
C LEU A 205 6.26 -2.54 -4.53
N GLU A 206 5.60 -2.35 -5.66
CA GLU A 206 5.37 -1.02 -6.23
C GLU A 206 4.50 -0.13 -5.33
N PHE A 207 3.51 -0.69 -4.66
CA PHE A 207 2.70 0.03 -3.69
C PHE A 207 3.55 0.56 -2.52
N VAL A 208 4.44 -0.27 -1.97
CA VAL A 208 5.37 0.18 -0.93
C VAL A 208 6.26 1.29 -1.47
N LYS A 209 6.91 1.09 -2.62
CA LYS A 209 7.88 2.01 -3.20
C LYS A 209 7.28 3.35 -3.65
N TYR A 210 6.12 3.32 -4.33
CA TYR A 210 5.56 4.52 -4.98
C TYR A 210 4.42 5.17 -4.21
N THR A 211 3.77 4.44 -3.29
CA THR A 211 2.64 4.97 -2.53
C THR A 211 2.99 5.20 -1.06
N LEU A 212 3.58 4.21 -0.39
CA LEU A 212 3.87 4.32 1.05
C LEU A 212 5.17 5.08 1.31
N ASP A 213 6.25 4.78 0.62
CA ASP A 213 7.57 5.38 0.87
C ASP A 213 7.56 6.92 0.82
N PRO A 214 6.88 7.59 -0.13
CA PRO A 214 6.75 9.06 -0.10
C PRO A 214 6.06 9.59 1.17
N TRP A 215 5.12 8.85 1.74
CA TRP A 215 4.47 9.21 3.01
C TRP A 215 5.40 8.95 4.20
N VAL A 216 6.07 7.81 4.21
CA VAL A 216 7.07 7.45 5.23
C VAL A 216 8.15 8.52 5.30
N CYS A 217 8.75 8.90 4.17
CA CYS A 217 9.75 9.97 4.12
C CYS A 217 9.22 11.32 4.66
N ARG A 218 7.99 11.70 4.32
CA ARG A 218 7.37 12.94 4.86
C ARG A 218 7.21 12.87 6.37
N TRP A 219 6.76 11.74 6.89
CA TRP A 219 6.64 11.51 8.33
C TRP A 219 7.99 11.59 9.03
N GLU A 220 9.00 10.87 8.54
CA GLU A 220 10.36 10.89 9.08
C GLU A 220 10.92 12.31 9.14
N GLN A 221 10.85 13.03 8.02
CA GLN A 221 11.34 14.40 7.93
C GLN A 221 10.58 15.37 8.85
N SER A 222 9.25 15.25 8.89
CA SER A 222 8.42 16.11 9.76
C SER A 222 8.67 15.84 11.23
N MET A 223 8.81 14.58 11.62
CA MET A 223 9.14 14.18 12.99
C MET A 223 10.53 14.64 13.37
N GLN A 224 11.52 14.44 12.50
CA GLN A 224 12.88 14.92 12.70
C GLN A 224 12.95 16.44 12.88
N LYS A 225 12.17 17.18 12.08
CA LYS A 225 12.11 18.65 12.15
C LYS A 225 11.45 19.14 13.44
N ALA A 226 10.35 18.52 13.84
CA ALA A 226 9.46 19.04 14.88
C ALA A 226 9.74 18.50 16.29
N LEU A 227 10.25 17.27 16.41
CA LEU A 227 10.36 16.59 17.70
C LEU A 227 11.78 16.59 18.27
N LEU A 228 12.81 16.70 17.42
CA LEU A 228 14.21 16.68 17.84
C LEU A 228 14.78 18.09 17.90
N SER A 229 15.52 18.40 18.96
CA SER A 229 16.35 19.59 19.07
C SER A 229 17.56 19.53 18.12
N LEU A 230 18.30 20.62 17.99
CA LEU A 230 19.49 20.68 17.13
C LEU A 230 20.59 19.71 17.57
N ASP A 231 20.73 19.49 18.88
CA ASP A 231 21.73 18.55 19.41
C ASP A 231 21.29 17.11 19.26
N GLU A 232 20.02 16.81 19.55
CA GLU A 232 19.47 15.45 19.37
C GLU A 232 19.51 14.99 17.90
N LYS A 233 19.39 15.89 16.93
CA LYS A 233 19.53 15.56 15.50
C LYS A 233 20.90 15.04 15.10
N LYS A 234 21.93 15.25 15.92
CA LYS A 234 23.28 14.73 15.66
C LYS A 234 23.41 13.26 16.02
N GLU A 235 22.59 12.80 16.97
CA GLU A 235 22.67 11.47 17.55
C GLU A 235 21.46 10.59 17.18
N TYR A 236 20.29 11.21 16.98
CA TYR A 236 19.02 10.51 16.76
C TYR A 236 18.37 10.85 15.44
N PHE A 237 17.70 9.88 14.88
CA PHE A 237 16.85 10.07 13.69
C PHE A 237 15.61 9.17 13.78
N PHE A 238 14.56 9.54 13.05
CA PHE A 238 13.37 8.71 12.90
C PHE A 238 13.48 7.90 11.62
N LYS A 239 13.28 6.60 11.71
CA LYS A 239 13.24 5.70 10.57
C LYS A 239 12.10 4.71 10.73
N PHE A 240 11.22 4.62 9.75
CA PHE A 240 10.21 3.58 9.70
C PHE A 240 10.78 2.31 9.07
N ASN A 241 10.60 1.20 9.74
CA ASN A 241 10.91 -0.09 9.15
C ASN A 241 9.70 -0.56 8.31
N VAL A 242 9.86 -0.51 7.00
CA VAL A 242 8.86 -0.98 6.02
C VAL A 242 9.12 -2.42 5.55
N ASP A 243 10.20 -3.05 5.98
CA ASP A 243 10.60 -4.40 5.57
C ASP A 243 9.52 -5.42 5.90
N GLY A 244 8.76 -5.18 6.97
CA GLY A 244 7.60 -5.99 7.35
C GLY A 244 6.50 -6.05 6.29
N LEU A 245 6.35 -5.00 5.47
CA LEU A 245 5.37 -4.94 4.38
C LEU A 245 5.88 -5.64 3.11
N LEU A 246 7.19 -5.81 3.00
CA LEU A 246 7.87 -6.50 1.90
C LEU A 246 8.04 -7.99 2.16
N ARG A 247 7.54 -8.49 3.30
CA ARG A 247 7.68 -9.89 3.74
C ARG A 247 6.93 -10.92 2.87
N GLY A 248 6.40 -10.53 1.72
CA GLY A 248 5.63 -11.40 0.84
C GLY A 248 6.42 -12.61 0.30
N ASP A 249 7.74 -12.49 0.10
CA ASP A 249 8.59 -13.58 -0.36
C ASP A 249 9.62 -13.98 0.70
N TYR A 250 9.29 -15.05 1.44
CA TYR A 250 10.19 -15.68 2.40
C TYR A 250 11.52 -16.09 1.75
N GLN A 251 11.46 -16.63 0.53
CA GLN A 251 12.64 -17.11 -0.19
C GLN A 251 13.60 -15.98 -0.57
N SER A 252 13.08 -14.88 -1.13
CA SER A 252 13.90 -13.69 -1.46
C SER A 252 14.55 -13.09 -0.23
N ARG A 253 13.82 -13.02 0.89
CA ARG A 253 14.36 -12.52 2.15
C ARG A 253 15.48 -13.41 2.68
N MET A 254 15.28 -14.73 2.72
CA MET A 254 16.29 -15.67 3.16
C MET A 254 17.53 -15.63 2.24
N ASN A 255 17.35 -15.49 0.94
CA ASN A 255 18.45 -15.29 0.00
C ASN A 255 19.20 -13.98 0.29
N GLY A 256 18.49 -12.89 0.59
CA GLY A 256 19.09 -11.61 1.00
C GLY A 256 19.94 -11.76 2.27
N TYR A 257 19.46 -12.45 3.28
CA TYR A 257 20.22 -12.74 4.50
C TYR A 257 21.45 -13.61 4.23
N ALA A 258 21.30 -14.62 3.38
CA ALA A 258 22.44 -15.46 3.00
C ALA A 258 23.55 -14.63 2.33
N VAL A 259 23.17 -13.74 1.39
CA VAL A 259 24.10 -12.81 0.75
C VAL A 259 24.74 -11.87 1.77
N GLY A 260 23.96 -11.30 2.69
CA GLY A 260 24.46 -10.42 3.76
C GLY A 260 25.45 -11.10 4.66
N ARG A 261 25.15 -12.34 5.05
CA ARG A 261 26.02 -13.17 5.91
C ARG A 261 27.31 -13.54 5.21
N GLN A 262 27.25 -13.96 3.93
CA GLN A 262 28.40 -14.37 3.13
C GLN A 262 29.35 -13.21 2.81
N ASN A 263 28.86 -12.00 2.68
CA ASN A 263 29.64 -10.80 2.38
C ASN A 263 30.09 -10.02 3.62
N GLY A 264 29.79 -10.50 4.81
CA GLY A 264 30.32 -9.96 6.07
C GLY A 264 29.68 -8.65 6.53
N TRP A 265 28.52 -8.22 6.01
CA TRP A 265 27.84 -7.03 6.47
C TRP A 265 26.58 -7.31 7.34
N MET A 266 26.29 -8.59 7.62
CA MET A 266 25.30 -9.02 8.60
C MET A 266 25.85 -10.12 9.52
N SER A 267 25.60 -9.98 10.82
CA SER A 267 25.84 -11.03 11.80
C SER A 267 24.65 -12.00 11.87
N ALA A 268 24.78 -13.12 12.60
CA ALA A 268 23.65 -14.01 12.86
C ALA A 268 22.59 -13.31 13.72
N ASN A 269 23.02 -12.50 14.69
CA ASN A 269 22.11 -11.78 15.57
C ASN A 269 21.37 -10.66 14.88
N ASP A 270 21.97 -9.97 13.89
CA ASP A 270 21.24 -8.99 13.04
C ASP A 270 20.06 -9.64 12.34
N ILE A 271 20.27 -10.84 11.77
CA ILE A 271 19.20 -11.60 11.07
C ILE A 271 18.14 -12.07 12.07
N ARG A 272 18.54 -12.57 13.24
CA ARG A 272 17.61 -13.03 14.27
C ARG A 272 16.76 -11.89 14.83
N GLU A 273 17.33 -10.70 14.99
CA GLU A 273 16.61 -9.51 15.41
C GLU A 273 15.57 -9.07 14.36
N LEU A 274 15.92 -9.11 13.08
CA LEU A 274 14.99 -8.83 11.98
C LEU A 274 13.83 -9.83 11.91
N GLU A 275 14.06 -11.09 12.30
CA GLU A 275 13.04 -12.15 12.34
C GLU A 275 12.36 -12.29 13.72
N ASN A 276 12.65 -11.40 14.68
CA ASN A 276 12.16 -11.45 16.06
C ASN A 276 12.48 -12.79 16.77
N LEU A 277 13.67 -13.32 16.54
CA LEU A 277 14.19 -14.50 17.22
C LEU A 277 15.13 -14.08 18.35
N ASP A 278 15.25 -14.92 19.38
CA ASP A 278 16.16 -14.68 20.49
C ASP A 278 17.61 -14.60 20.01
N ARG A 279 18.39 -13.70 20.58
CA ARG A 279 19.81 -13.53 20.23
C ARG A 279 20.63 -14.75 20.67
N ILE A 280 21.62 -15.11 19.87
CA ILE A 280 22.66 -16.09 20.23
C ILE A 280 23.66 -15.37 21.17
N PRO A 281 24.09 -16.01 22.26
CA PRO A 281 25.12 -15.45 23.15
C PRO A 281 26.40 -15.07 22.39
N GLU A 282 27.08 -14.02 22.88
CA GLU A 282 28.33 -13.56 22.28
C GLU A 282 29.41 -14.65 22.27
N GLU A 283 29.46 -15.48 23.33
CA GLU A 283 30.36 -16.61 23.49
C GLU A 283 30.17 -17.67 22.37
N GLU A 284 28.97 -17.81 21.83
CA GLU A 284 28.64 -18.69 20.72
C GLU A 284 28.82 -18.03 19.35
N GLY A 285 29.30 -16.79 19.31
CA GLY A 285 29.62 -16.08 18.07
C GLY A 285 28.42 -15.50 17.32
N GLY A 286 27.32 -15.20 18.02
CA GLY A 286 26.10 -14.63 17.43
C GLY A 286 26.33 -13.31 16.71
N ASP A 287 27.23 -12.47 17.20
CA ASP A 287 27.57 -11.14 16.67
C ASP A 287 28.76 -11.14 15.71
N LEU A 288 29.30 -12.31 15.35
CA LEU A 288 30.43 -12.39 14.42
C LEU A 288 30.01 -12.09 12.98
N TYR A 289 30.73 -11.17 12.34
CA TYR A 289 30.66 -10.90 10.93
C TYR A 289 31.61 -11.85 10.20
N LEU A 290 31.06 -12.72 9.35
CA LEU A 290 31.82 -13.73 8.62
C LEU A 290 31.91 -13.34 7.15
N ILE A 291 33.06 -13.56 6.54
CA ILE A 291 33.28 -13.39 5.11
C ILE A 291 33.65 -14.73 4.47
N ASN A 292 33.19 -14.95 3.25
CA ASN A 292 33.60 -16.13 2.52
C ASN A 292 35.09 -16.02 2.18
N GLY A 293 35.90 -16.95 2.71
CA GLY A 293 37.37 -16.99 2.54
C GLY A 293 37.86 -17.19 1.11
N ASN A 294 36.95 -17.54 0.20
CA ASN A 294 37.29 -17.70 -1.24
C ASN A 294 37.40 -16.36 -2.00
N MET A 295 37.07 -15.23 -1.35
CA MET A 295 37.26 -13.92 -1.96
C MET A 295 38.67 -13.39 -1.69
N THR A 296 39.46 -13.28 -2.76
CA THR A 296 40.81 -12.67 -2.77
C THR A 296 40.78 -11.28 -3.41
N LYS A 297 41.76 -10.46 -3.04
CA LYS A 297 41.94 -9.16 -3.72
C LYS A 297 42.26 -9.42 -5.18
N LEU A 298 41.72 -8.63 -6.08
CA LEU A 298 41.90 -8.80 -7.53
C LEU A 298 43.40 -8.91 -7.94
N LYS A 299 44.29 -8.16 -7.26
CA LYS A 299 45.73 -8.23 -7.47
C LYS A 299 46.37 -9.57 -7.10
N ASP A 300 45.70 -10.34 -6.22
CA ASP A 300 46.18 -11.62 -5.68
C ASP A 300 45.43 -12.81 -6.27
N ALA A 301 44.55 -12.58 -7.27
CA ALA A 301 43.65 -13.58 -7.85
C ALA A 301 44.37 -14.75 -8.54
N GLY A 302 45.64 -14.60 -8.93
CA GLY A 302 46.43 -15.65 -9.52
C GLY A 302 47.15 -16.58 -8.54
N ILE A 303 47.24 -16.21 -7.26
CA ILE A 303 48.10 -16.94 -6.30
C ILE A 303 47.56 -18.36 -6.03
N PHE A 304 46.22 -18.53 -5.98
CA PHE A 304 45.60 -19.85 -5.77
C PHE A 304 45.65 -20.76 -7.00
N ALA A 305 45.67 -20.21 -8.22
CA ALA A 305 45.86 -20.99 -9.43
C ALA A 305 47.27 -21.59 -9.50
N VAL A 306 48.28 -20.86 -9.06
CA VAL A 306 49.69 -21.34 -9.01
C VAL A 306 49.86 -22.42 -7.96
N SER A 307 49.21 -22.31 -6.78
CA SER A 307 49.30 -23.33 -5.72
C SER A 307 48.57 -24.63 -6.11
N ALA A 308 47.50 -24.58 -6.88
CA ALA A 308 46.82 -25.77 -7.40
C ALA A 308 47.66 -26.51 -8.41
N GLN A 309 48.33 -25.80 -9.35
CA GLN A 309 49.25 -26.42 -10.31
C GLN A 309 50.48 -27.02 -9.63
N THR A 310 51.00 -26.40 -8.58
CA THR A 310 52.15 -26.95 -7.83
C THR A 310 51.78 -28.21 -7.01
N GLN A 311 50.50 -28.36 -6.63
CA GLN A 311 50.02 -29.61 -6.00
C GLN A 311 49.79 -30.73 -7.01
N GLU A 312 49.28 -30.44 -8.21
CA GLU A 312 49.17 -31.43 -9.29
C GLU A 312 50.55 -31.94 -9.75
N GLU A 313 51.55 -31.05 -9.94
CA GLU A 313 52.91 -31.44 -10.24
C GLU A 313 53.59 -32.23 -9.13
N ALA A 314 53.23 -31.97 -7.84
CA ALA A 314 53.77 -32.73 -6.72
C ALA A 314 53.11 -34.11 -6.56
N ASP A 315 51.88 -34.29 -6.95
CA ASP A 315 51.21 -35.60 -6.99
C ASP A 315 51.60 -36.43 -8.18
N GLU A 316 51.78 -35.85 -9.39
CA GLU A 316 52.35 -36.56 -10.55
C GLU A 316 53.76 -37.03 -10.31
N THR A 317 54.61 -36.30 -9.53
CA THR A 317 55.97 -36.75 -9.21
C THR A 317 55.98 -37.86 -8.16
N LYS A 318 54.90 -38.06 -7.40
CA LYS A 318 54.78 -39.18 -6.46
C LYS A 318 54.29 -40.46 -7.11
N GLU A 319 53.47 -40.39 -8.17
CA GLU A 319 53.00 -41.54 -8.91
C GLU A 319 54.12 -42.18 -9.80
N THR A 320 55.21 -41.44 -10.12
CA THR A 320 56.32 -41.94 -10.94
C THR A 320 57.44 -42.65 -10.16
N GLN A 321 57.30 -42.79 -8.82
CA GLN A 321 58.28 -43.51 -7.96
C GLN A 321 57.68 -44.76 -7.30
N THR A 322 56.90 -45.54 -8.00
CA THR A 322 56.57 -46.91 -7.58
C THR A 322 57.49 -47.89 -8.26
N GLU A 323 58.27 -48.60 -7.44
CA GLU A 323 59.18 -49.67 -7.80
C GLU A 323 58.47 -50.82 -8.52
N PRO A 324 59.23 -51.66 -9.32
CA PRO A 324 58.62 -52.70 -10.13
C PRO A 324 58.13 -53.87 -9.27
N GLU A 325 56.96 -54.35 -9.58
CA GLU A 325 56.36 -55.58 -9.04
C GLU A 325 57.23 -56.85 -9.37
N PRO A 326 57.29 -57.86 -8.45
CA PRO A 326 57.71 -59.19 -8.78
C PRO A 326 56.55 -59.95 -9.40
N GLU A 327 56.84 -60.62 -10.53
CA GLU A 327 56.00 -61.62 -11.21
C GLU A 327 55.61 -62.74 -10.26
N ASP A 328 54.36 -62.98 -9.95
CA ASP A 328 53.85 -64.33 -9.78
C ASP A 328 52.35 -64.40 -10.11
N GLY A 329 52.02 -65.21 -11.04
CA GLY A 329 50.71 -65.43 -11.57
C GLY A 329 49.76 -66.14 -10.59
N ARG A 330 48.56 -65.66 -10.47
CA ARG A 330 47.33 -66.47 -10.25
C ARG A 330 46.07 -65.63 -10.49
N THR A 331 45.42 -66.02 -11.58
CA THR A 331 44.03 -65.72 -11.91
C THR A 331 43.07 -66.17 -10.83
N TRP A 332 42.13 -65.31 -10.41
CA TRP A 332 40.79 -65.70 -9.92
C TRP A 332 39.70 -64.72 -10.34
N PHE A 333 38.83 -65.25 -11.17
CA PHE A 333 37.48 -64.67 -11.50
C PHE A 333 36.55 -64.66 -10.26
N ARG A 334 35.75 -63.59 -10.13
CA ARG A 334 34.33 -63.69 -9.69
C ARG A 334 33.59 -62.37 -9.99
N LYS A 335 32.79 -62.52 -10.98
CA LYS A 335 31.30 -62.48 -11.10
C LYS A 335 30.57 -61.34 -10.32
N LYS A 336 29.83 -60.62 -11.17
CA LYS A 336 28.66 -59.77 -10.86
C LYS A 336 27.67 -60.48 -9.97
N GLU A 337 26.99 -59.69 -9.12
CA GLU A 337 25.52 -59.77 -9.03
C GLU A 337 24.94 -58.45 -8.51
N ALA A 338 23.82 -58.06 -9.12
CA ALA A 338 22.99 -56.92 -8.85
C ALA A 338 22.08 -57.14 -7.64
N LEU A 339 21.76 -56.07 -6.95
CA LEU A 339 20.38 -55.77 -6.52
C LEU A 339 20.28 -54.24 -6.22
#